data_566f9b656f888f10bfcde71695a46b7d
#
_entry.id   566f9b656f888f10bfcde71695a46b7d
#
_cell.length_a   1.000
_cell.length_b   1.000
_cell.length_c   1.000
_cell.angle_alpha   90.00
_cell.angle_beta   90.00
_cell.angle_gamma   90.00
#
_symmetry.space_group_name_H-M   'P 1'
#
loop_
_entity.id
_entity.type
_entity.pdbx_description
1 polymer ?
#
loop_
_entity_poly.entity_id
_entity_poly.type
_entity_poly.pdbx_seq_one_letter_code
_entity_poly.pdbx_strand_id
1 'polypeptide(L)'
;KANKRVPAYLRDKMLFRQSWKAKDEVVKASRSGDWYSGKFNRFGEFELVADDQPPLLHVDFQDNGNISRYHTIVATPTDNNDVIKNFRAELDGKWLMFSNDKGRKYIYHFDEHCGPGRHELKISVQDEAGNTTEKICSF
;
A
#
# COMPACT_ATOMS: atom_id res chain seq x y z
N LYS A 1 -13.52 21.90 -0.88
CA LYS A 1 -12.18 22.51 -1.00
C LYS A 1 -11.73 23.08 0.34
N ALA A 2 -10.46 22.96 0.64
CA ALA A 2 -9.87 23.53 1.85
C ALA A 2 -8.65 24.36 1.48
N ASN A 3 -8.46 25.48 2.19
CA ASN A 3 -7.29 26.33 2.04
C ASN A 3 -6.38 26.13 3.26
N LYS A 4 -5.14 25.74 3.02
CA LYS A 4 -4.16 25.50 4.08
C LYS A 4 -2.75 25.77 3.57
N ARG A 5 -1.99 26.56 4.30
CA ARG A 5 -0.56 26.66 4.07
C ARG A 5 0.14 25.40 4.57
N VAL A 6 0.81 24.73 3.66
CA VAL A 6 1.50 23.48 3.92
C VAL A 6 2.97 23.60 3.50
N PRO A 7 3.93 23.12 4.29
CA PRO A 7 5.34 23.06 3.88
C PRO A 7 5.50 22.38 2.52
N ALA A 8 6.46 22.86 1.73
CA ALA A 8 6.63 22.39 0.34
C ALA A 8 6.76 20.87 0.21
N TYR A 9 7.49 20.22 1.14
CA TYR A 9 7.71 18.77 1.11
C TYR A 9 6.46 17.93 1.42
N LEU A 10 5.43 18.53 2.00
CA LEU A 10 4.15 17.84 2.31
C LEU A 10 3.05 18.12 1.30
N ARG A 11 3.23 19.07 0.38
CA ARG A 11 2.16 19.50 -0.53
C ARG A 11 1.59 18.38 -1.39
N ASP A 12 2.42 17.43 -1.81
CA ASP A 12 2.01 16.29 -2.62
C ASP A 12 1.62 15.07 -1.78
N LYS A 13 1.66 15.20 -0.45
CA LYS A 13 1.34 14.16 0.53
C LYS A 13 0.03 14.40 1.27
N MET A 14 -0.80 15.31 0.78
CA MET A 14 -2.04 15.69 1.43
C MET A 14 -3.18 14.74 1.06
N LEU A 15 -3.96 14.38 2.08
CA LEU A 15 -5.14 13.54 1.99
C LEU A 15 -6.33 14.24 2.64
N PHE A 16 -7.53 13.98 2.15
CA PHE A 16 -8.76 14.20 2.90
C PHE A 16 -9.17 12.91 3.57
N ARG A 17 -9.47 12.98 4.86
CA ARG A 17 -10.01 11.88 5.65
C ARG A 17 -11.41 12.22 6.12
N GLN A 18 -12.34 11.31 5.93
CA GLN A 18 -13.70 11.37 6.45
C GLN A 18 -13.95 10.16 7.34
N SER A 19 -14.33 10.38 8.59
CA SER A 19 -14.74 9.33 9.50
C SER A 19 -16.25 9.07 9.39
N TRP A 20 -16.61 7.83 9.15
CA TRP A 20 -18.01 7.41 9.06
C TRP A 20 -18.24 6.07 9.76
N LYS A 21 -19.00 6.10 10.86
CA LYS A 21 -19.23 4.93 11.72
C LYS A 21 -17.88 4.36 12.21
N ALA A 22 -17.56 3.10 11.95
CA ALA A 22 -16.30 2.46 12.34
C ALA A 22 -15.25 2.43 11.24
N LYS A 23 -15.45 3.19 10.15
CA LYS A 23 -14.57 3.15 8.98
C LYS A 23 -14.23 4.55 8.48
N ASP A 24 -12.95 4.79 8.25
CA ASP A 24 -12.47 6.01 7.63
C ASP A 24 -12.39 5.85 6.11
N GLU A 25 -12.79 6.88 5.39
CA GLU A 25 -12.55 7.02 3.96
C GLU A 25 -11.45 8.05 3.75
N VAL A 26 -10.47 7.70 2.92
CA VAL A 26 -9.32 8.54 2.62
C VAL A 26 -9.22 8.75 1.12
N VAL A 27 -9.06 10.01 0.70
CA VAL A 27 -8.94 10.40 -0.70
C VAL A 27 -7.74 11.30 -0.89
N LYS A 28 -6.96 11.04 -1.93
CA LYS A 28 -5.84 11.91 -2.31
C LYS A 28 -6.34 13.32 -2.61
N ALA A 29 -5.75 14.33 -1.99
CA ALA A 29 -6.04 15.72 -2.27
C ALA A 29 -5.39 16.19 -3.57
N SER A 30 -6.16 16.89 -4.40
CA SER A 30 -5.65 17.62 -5.56
C SER A 30 -5.39 19.06 -5.16
N ARG A 31 -4.22 19.59 -5.52
CA ARG A 31 -3.78 20.91 -5.13
C ARG A 31 -3.85 21.93 -6.28
N SER A 32 -4.29 23.14 -5.95
CA SER A 32 -4.19 24.31 -6.82
C SER A 32 -3.82 25.53 -5.96
N GLY A 33 -2.57 25.99 -6.05
CA GLY A 33 -2.02 26.99 -5.12
C GLY A 33 -2.05 26.53 -3.68
N ASP A 34 -2.71 27.27 -2.79
CA ASP A 34 -2.95 26.88 -1.38
C ASP A 34 -4.28 26.15 -1.19
N TRP A 35 -4.99 25.83 -2.27
CA TRP A 35 -6.25 25.14 -2.24
C TRP A 35 -6.09 23.63 -2.49
N TYR A 36 -6.82 22.85 -1.69
CA TYR A 36 -6.90 21.41 -1.79
C TYR A 36 -8.34 20.98 -2.05
N SER A 37 -8.55 20.02 -2.93
CA SER A 37 -9.87 19.47 -3.26
C SER A 37 -9.83 17.95 -3.33
N GLY A 38 -10.95 17.33 -2.97
CA GLY A 38 -11.17 15.89 -3.06
C GLY A 38 -12.61 15.60 -3.44
N LYS A 39 -12.86 14.38 -3.90
CA LYS A 39 -14.21 13.90 -4.24
C LYS A 39 -14.62 12.81 -3.29
N PHE A 40 -15.80 12.94 -2.71
CA PHE A 40 -16.39 11.98 -1.80
C PHE A 40 -17.82 11.65 -2.23
N ASN A 41 -18.27 10.46 -1.87
CA ASN A 41 -19.63 9.99 -2.16
C ASN A 41 -20.62 10.28 -1.05
N ARG A 42 -20.17 10.89 0.06
CA ARG A 42 -21.00 11.16 1.25
C ARG A 42 -20.76 12.57 1.75
N PHE A 43 -21.80 13.14 2.35
CA PHE A 43 -21.66 14.37 3.14
C PHE A 43 -21.15 14.06 4.54
N GLY A 44 -20.41 14.99 5.13
CA GLY A 44 -19.89 14.88 6.47
C GLY A 44 -18.72 15.80 6.71
N GLU A 45 -18.06 15.60 7.85
CA GLU A 45 -16.86 16.33 8.21
C GLU A 45 -15.64 15.71 7.57
N PHE A 46 -14.76 16.56 7.05
CA PHE A 46 -13.53 16.15 6.40
C PHE A 46 -12.34 16.80 7.08
N GLU A 47 -11.28 16.05 7.21
CA GLU A 47 -10.00 16.53 7.73
C GLU A 47 -8.95 16.48 6.63
N LEU A 48 -8.23 17.60 6.44
CA LEU A 48 -7.07 17.63 5.54
C LEU A 48 -5.83 17.25 6.35
N VAL A 49 -5.24 16.11 6.03
CA VAL A 49 -4.09 15.53 6.74
C VAL A 49 -2.92 15.35 5.80
N ALA A 50 -1.70 15.42 6.34
CA ALA A 50 -0.47 15.07 5.62
C ALA A 50 -0.06 13.65 5.97
N ASP A 51 0.37 12.89 4.96
CA ASP A 51 0.92 11.56 5.14
C ASP A 51 2.25 11.45 4.37
N ASP A 52 3.35 11.56 5.10
CA ASP A 52 4.71 11.40 4.58
C ASP A 52 5.35 10.08 4.99
N GLN A 53 4.60 9.19 5.63
CA GLN A 53 5.09 7.89 6.10
C GLN A 53 4.78 6.80 5.07
N PRO A 54 5.80 6.07 4.58
CA PRO A 54 5.56 4.94 3.70
C PRO A 54 4.86 3.80 4.43
N PRO A 55 4.09 2.95 3.70
CA PRO A 55 3.49 1.78 4.30
C PRO A 55 4.55 0.79 4.80
N LEU A 56 4.19 -0.02 5.79
CA LEU A 56 4.98 -1.15 6.24
C LEU A 56 4.56 -2.40 5.49
N LEU A 57 5.50 -3.29 5.24
CA LEU A 57 5.23 -4.55 4.54
C LEU A 57 5.80 -5.72 5.33
N HIS A 58 4.93 -6.62 5.74
CA HIS A 58 5.28 -7.89 6.37
C HIS A 58 5.07 -9.04 5.39
N VAL A 59 6.03 -9.96 5.35
CA VAL A 59 5.95 -11.22 4.59
C VAL A 59 6.10 -12.37 5.58
N ASP A 60 5.36 -13.44 5.38
CA ASP A 60 5.25 -14.56 6.34
C ASP A 60 6.43 -15.55 6.35
N PHE A 61 7.54 -15.19 5.71
CA PHE A 61 8.78 -15.97 5.77
C PHE A 61 10.00 -15.07 6.01
N GLN A 62 11.08 -15.67 6.48
CA GLN A 62 12.34 -14.96 6.68
C GLN A 62 13.16 -14.91 5.40
N ASP A 63 13.89 -13.81 5.19
CA ASP A 63 14.82 -13.67 4.08
C ASP A 63 15.85 -14.80 4.09
N ASN A 64 16.12 -15.38 2.92
CA ASN A 64 16.93 -16.60 2.73
C ASN A 64 16.36 -17.85 3.43
N GLY A 65 15.08 -17.83 3.80
CA GLY A 65 14.43 -18.98 4.43
C GLY A 65 14.14 -20.11 3.45
N ASN A 66 14.00 -21.32 3.98
CA ASN A 66 13.53 -22.46 3.21
C ASN A 66 12.01 -22.57 3.35
N ILE A 67 11.29 -22.29 2.27
CA ILE A 67 9.83 -22.32 2.23
C ILE A 67 9.28 -23.45 1.36
N SER A 68 10.08 -24.51 1.15
CA SER A 68 9.70 -25.66 0.30
C SER A 68 8.43 -26.38 0.77
N ARG A 69 8.07 -26.24 2.04
CA ARG A 69 6.84 -26.82 2.62
C ARG A 69 5.66 -25.86 2.67
N TYR A 70 5.86 -24.62 2.25
CA TYR A 70 4.79 -23.63 2.24
C TYR A 70 3.87 -23.88 1.04
N HIS A 71 2.58 -23.66 1.23
CA HIS A 71 1.59 -23.69 0.16
C HIS A 71 1.31 -22.30 -0.41
N THR A 72 1.59 -21.28 0.38
CA THR A 72 1.31 -19.88 0.04
C THR A 72 2.41 -18.97 0.56
N ILE A 73 2.52 -17.80 -0.09
CA ILE A 73 3.21 -16.62 0.46
C ILE A 73 2.16 -15.59 0.80
N VAL A 74 2.20 -15.05 2.02
CA VAL A 74 1.28 -14.02 2.49
C VAL A 74 2.05 -12.73 2.75
N ALA A 75 1.69 -11.68 2.03
CA ALA A 75 2.19 -10.33 2.24
C ALA A 75 1.09 -9.47 2.87
N THR A 76 1.43 -8.82 3.97
CA THR A 76 0.49 -7.98 4.71
C THR A 76 1.06 -6.56 4.78
N PRO A 77 0.64 -5.66 3.88
CA PRO A 77 0.97 -4.25 4.00
C PRO A 77 0.09 -3.59 5.06
N THR A 78 0.67 -2.65 5.79
CA THR A 78 -0.04 -1.81 6.75
C THR A 78 0.34 -0.36 6.53
N ASP A 79 -0.62 0.54 6.75
CA ASP A 79 -0.42 1.97 6.61
C ASP A 79 -1.12 2.71 7.75
N ASN A 80 -0.59 3.90 8.12
CA ASN A 80 -1.16 4.72 9.18
C ASN A 80 -2.58 5.25 8.86
N ASN A 81 -2.97 5.29 7.59
CA ASN A 81 -4.32 5.65 7.12
C ASN A 81 -5.13 4.44 6.63
N ASP A 82 -4.64 3.21 6.85
CA ASP A 82 -5.29 1.94 6.48
C ASP A 82 -5.67 1.79 5.00
N VAL A 83 -4.99 2.52 4.10
CA VAL A 83 -5.28 2.47 2.66
C VAL A 83 -4.01 2.18 1.87
N ILE A 84 -4.01 1.04 1.19
CA ILE A 84 -2.98 0.67 0.22
C ILE A 84 -3.57 0.86 -1.18
N LYS A 85 -2.94 1.70 -1.98
CA LYS A 85 -3.40 2.03 -3.33
C LYS A 85 -2.92 1.04 -4.37
N ASN A 86 -1.63 0.67 -4.32
CA ASN A 86 -1.02 -0.22 -5.30
C ASN A 86 -0.18 -1.29 -4.59
N PHE A 87 -0.27 -2.50 -5.12
CA PHE A 87 0.55 -3.63 -4.73
C PHE A 87 1.08 -4.30 -6.00
N ARG A 88 2.39 -4.54 -6.06
CA ARG A 88 3.01 -5.24 -7.16
C ARG A 88 4.07 -6.21 -6.64
N ALA A 89 4.03 -7.44 -7.13
CA ALA A 89 5.04 -8.45 -6.82
C ALA A 89 5.74 -8.93 -8.11
N GLU A 90 7.03 -9.17 -8.01
CA GLU A 90 7.86 -9.74 -9.08
C GLU A 90 8.70 -10.88 -8.52
N LEU A 91 8.69 -12.01 -9.20
CA LEU A 91 9.54 -13.16 -8.91
C LEU A 91 10.62 -13.26 -9.98
N ASP A 92 11.89 -13.17 -9.58
CA ASP A 92 13.04 -13.20 -10.49
C ASP A 92 12.91 -12.20 -11.65
N GLY A 93 12.36 -11.01 -11.34
CA GLY A 93 12.16 -9.93 -12.32
C GLY A 93 10.90 -10.06 -13.17
N LYS A 94 10.08 -11.08 -12.96
CA LYS A 94 8.80 -11.27 -13.67
C LYS A 94 7.62 -11.03 -12.77
N TRP A 95 6.61 -10.34 -13.28
CA TRP A 95 5.38 -10.09 -12.55
C TRP A 95 4.75 -11.38 -12.03
N LEU A 96 4.38 -11.37 -10.74
CA LEU A 96 3.74 -12.48 -10.07
C LEU A 96 2.41 -12.01 -9.48
N MET A 97 1.32 -12.68 -9.84
CA MET A 97 -0.01 -12.30 -9.39
C MET A 97 -0.30 -12.81 -7.98
N PHE A 98 -0.58 -11.88 -7.08
CA PHE A 98 -1.14 -12.16 -5.75
C PHE A 98 -2.63 -11.87 -5.76
N SER A 99 -3.42 -12.69 -5.09
CA SER A 99 -4.82 -12.41 -4.82
C SER A 99 -4.97 -11.57 -3.55
N ASN A 100 -5.95 -10.67 -3.54
CA ASN A 100 -6.22 -9.81 -2.39
C ASN A 100 -7.36 -10.40 -1.56
N ASP A 101 -7.06 -10.74 -0.31
CA ASP A 101 -8.05 -11.21 0.66
C ASP A 101 -8.55 -10.05 1.52
N LYS A 102 -9.78 -9.61 1.27
CA LYS A 102 -10.50 -8.57 2.02
C LYS A 102 -9.73 -7.24 2.18
N GLY A 103 -8.89 -6.90 1.21
CA GLY A 103 -8.14 -5.65 1.19
C GLY A 103 -6.96 -5.54 2.15
N ARG A 104 -6.66 -6.57 2.93
CA ARG A 104 -5.61 -6.53 3.97
C ARG A 104 -4.43 -7.44 3.70
N LYS A 105 -4.67 -8.61 3.11
CA LYS A 105 -3.66 -9.61 2.81
C LYS A 105 -3.59 -9.86 1.33
N TYR A 106 -2.37 -10.00 0.84
CA TYR A 106 -2.09 -10.43 -0.51
C TYR A 106 -1.47 -11.82 -0.46
N ILE A 107 -2.06 -12.77 -1.18
CA ILE A 107 -1.74 -14.19 -1.09
C ILE A 107 -1.34 -14.69 -2.47
N TYR A 108 -0.17 -15.34 -2.54
CA TYR A 108 0.24 -16.12 -3.68
C TYR A 108 0.17 -17.60 -3.34
N HIS A 109 -0.59 -18.37 -4.13
CA HIS A 109 -0.60 -19.83 -4.07
C HIS A 109 0.45 -20.37 -5.03
N PHE A 110 1.34 -21.21 -4.52
CA PHE A 110 2.40 -21.77 -5.36
C PHE A 110 1.83 -22.53 -6.55
N ASP A 111 2.36 -22.26 -7.72
CA ASP A 111 1.98 -22.80 -9.01
C ASP A 111 3.22 -22.91 -9.93
N GLU A 112 3.00 -23.12 -11.23
CA GLU A 112 4.06 -23.25 -12.22
C GLU A 112 4.91 -21.98 -12.43
N HIS A 113 4.46 -20.82 -11.96
CA HIS A 113 5.22 -19.57 -12.05
C HIS A 113 6.36 -19.49 -11.04
N CYS A 114 6.37 -20.37 -10.04
CA CYS A 114 7.45 -20.51 -9.06
C CYS A 114 7.96 -21.94 -9.07
N GLY A 115 8.98 -22.20 -9.88
CA GLY A 115 9.63 -23.51 -9.96
C GLY A 115 10.48 -23.82 -8.72
N PRO A 116 11.12 -25.00 -8.68
CA PRO A 116 12.05 -25.34 -7.61
C PRO A 116 13.31 -24.50 -7.68
N GLY A 117 14.01 -24.39 -6.55
CA GLY A 117 15.28 -23.68 -6.44
C GLY A 117 15.14 -22.34 -5.73
N ARG A 118 16.22 -21.56 -5.81
CA ARG A 118 16.28 -20.22 -5.19
C ARG A 118 15.57 -19.19 -6.06
N HIS A 119 14.86 -18.29 -5.39
CA HIS A 119 14.12 -17.21 -6.01
C HIS A 119 14.33 -15.89 -5.27
N GLU A 120 14.17 -14.79 -6.00
CA GLU A 120 14.11 -13.44 -5.46
C GLU A 120 12.70 -12.89 -5.65
N LEU A 121 12.04 -12.55 -4.54
CA LEU A 121 10.73 -11.92 -4.52
C LEU A 121 10.88 -10.44 -4.18
N LYS A 122 10.41 -9.58 -5.08
CA LYS A 122 10.35 -8.14 -4.89
C LYS A 122 8.90 -7.71 -4.80
N ILE A 123 8.55 -7.02 -3.71
CA ILE A 123 7.21 -6.50 -3.50
C ILE A 123 7.29 -5.00 -3.32
N SER A 124 6.47 -4.27 -4.06
CA SER A 124 6.30 -2.83 -3.96
C SER A 124 4.88 -2.49 -3.55
N VAL A 125 4.72 -1.63 -2.57
CA VAL A 125 3.42 -1.14 -2.13
C VAL A 125 3.43 0.38 -2.08
N GLN A 126 2.31 0.99 -2.42
CA GLN A 126 2.10 2.43 -2.41
C GLN A 126 0.85 2.76 -1.62
N ASP A 127 0.94 3.74 -0.73
CA ASP A 127 -0.22 4.28 -0.03
C ASP A 127 -0.99 5.33 -0.87
N GLU A 128 -2.10 5.82 -0.35
CA GLU A 128 -2.93 6.82 -1.04
C GLU A 128 -2.21 8.17 -1.20
N ALA A 129 -1.29 8.52 -0.32
CA ALA A 129 -0.49 9.75 -0.41
C ALA A 129 0.65 9.67 -1.44
N GLY A 130 0.93 8.48 -1.99
CA GLY A 130 1.99 8.24 -2.96
C GLY A 130 3.33 7.84 -2.33
N ASN A 131 3.37 7.53 -1.04
CA ASN A 131 4.56 6.96 -0.41
C ASN A 131 4.72 5.50 -0.81
N THR A 132 5.93 5.09 -1.11
CA THR A 132 6.22 3.74 -1.62
C THR A 132 7.18 3.00 -0.70
N THR A 133 6.91 1.72 -0.50
CA THR A 133 7.82 0.78 0.16
C THR A 133 8.12 -0.38 -0.76
N GLU A 134 9.38 -0.73 -0.83
CA GLU A 134 9.86 -1.88 -1.60
C GLU A 134 10.58 -2.85 -0.68
N LYS A 135 10.28 -4.13 -0.81
CA LYS A 135 10.93 -5.20 -0.05
C LYS A 135 11.42 -6.29 -1.01
N ILE A 136 12.67 -6.68 -0.85
CA ILE A 136 13.29 -7.77 -1.60
C ILE A 136 13.62 -8.89 -0.63
N CYS A 137 13.12 -10.08 -0.90
CA CYS A 137 13.36 -11.28 -0.10
C CYS A 137 13.78 -12.43 -1.02
N SER A 138 14.65 -13.28 -0.52
CA SER A 138 15.07 -14.50 -1.20
C SER A 138 14.60 -15.73 -0.47
N PHE A 139 14.33 -16.79 -1.20
CA PHE A 139 13.96 -18.10 -0.63
C PHE A 139 14.38 -19.26 -1.52
#